data_86a7a645492bce981db9e87eb296336a
#
_entry.id   86a7a645492bce981db9e87eb296336a
#
_cell.length_a   1.000
_cell.length_b   1.000
_cell.length_c   1.000
_cell.angle_alpha   90.00
_cell.angle_beta   90.00
_cell.angle_gamma   90.00
#
_symmetry.space_group_name_H-M   'P 1'
#
loop_
_entity.id
_entity.type
_entity.pdbx_description
1 polymer ?
#
loop_
_entity_poly.entity_id
_entity_poly.type
_entity_poly.pdbx_seq_one_letter_code
_entity_poly.pdbx_strand_id
1 'polypeptide(L)'
;GHRTYPSPVNWTVILLYDVKTSEPVALLHESYLSGFRVGATSAAAVDAVARADASELALFGSGRQARSHCRAICTVRPIKRVRSYSPNPANREAIAAELRAEGINVVPMDDPRKVVEGADIVCCATSSALPVVDGDWLQKGQMVVSIANTDVTMVRREVDPKVLEKADGIIVAHWPSVAANGQVELSDDGRLKLLSAA
;
A
#
# COMPACT_ATOMS: atom_id res chain seq x y z
N GLY A 1 14.85 -12.65 -2.03
CA GLY A 1 16.01 -12.19 -2.76
C GLY A 1 15.69 -10.96 -3.56
N HIS A 2 16.36 -9.83 -3.30
CA HIS A 2 16.27 -8.66 -4.16
C HIS A 2 16.71 -9.07 -5.57
N ARG A 3 15.84 -8.94 -6.56
CA ARG A 3 16.29 -8.88 -7.95
C ARG A 3 16.94 -7.51 -8.12
N THR A 4 18.25 -7.43 -7.95
CA THR A 4 19.04 -6.31 -8.45
C THR A 4 19.10 -6.44 -9.97
N TYR A 5 18.30 -5.65 -10.66
CA TYR A 5 18.52 -5.47 -12.10
C TYR A 5 19.86 -4.78 -12.27
N PRO A 6 20.70 -5.20 -13.22
CA PRO A 6 22.01 -4.61 -13.43
C PRO A 6 21.97 -3.16 -13.96
N SER A 7 20.80 -2.62 -14.21
CA SER A 7 20.60 -1.21 -14.62
C SER A 7 19.98 -0.42 -13.48
N PRO A 8 20.49 0.77 -13.15
CA PRO A 8 19.88 1.67 -12.17
C PRO A 8 18.54 2.24 -12.66
N VAL A 9 18.15 1.99 -13.90
CA VAL A 9 16.92 2.47 -14.51
C VAL A 9 16.02 1.29 -14.83
N ASN A 10 14.87 1.19 -14.14
CA ASN A 10 13.82 0.26 -14.51
C ASN A 10 13.06 0.82 -15.71
N TRP A 11 13.28 0.20 -16.86
CA TRP A 11 12.53 0.51 -18.09
C TRP A 11 11.23 -0.27 -18.07
N THR A 12 10.11 0.44 -17.94
CA THR A 12 8.77 -0.12 -18.13
C THR A 12 8.17 0.51 -19.38
N VAL A 13 7.68 -0.33 -20.29
CA VAL A 13 7.08 0.10 -21.54
C VAL A 13 5.63 -0.31 -21.56
N ILE A 14 4.74 0.61 -21.89
CA ILE A 14 3.32 0.38 -22.10
C ILE A 14 3.05 0.50 -23.59
N LEU A 15 2.48 -0.54 -24.17
CA LEU A 15 1.97 -0.54 -25.54
C LEU A 15 0.45 -0.34 -25.52
N LEU A 16 -0.04 0.65 -26.23
CA LEU A 16 -1.47 0.87 -26.44
C LEU A 16 -1.85 0.37 -27.82
N TYR A 17 -2.94 -0.38 -27.88
CA TYR A 17 -3.53 -0.89 -29.11
C TYR A 17 -4.98 -0.42 -29.23
N ASP A 18 -5.42 -0.13 -30.44
CA ASP A 18 -6.82 -0.02 -30.75
C ASP A 18 -7.48 -1.41 -30.61
N VAL A 19 -8.52 -1.53 -29.78
CA VAL A 19 -9.15 -2.82 -29.51
C VAL A 19 -9.97 -3.37 -30.68
N LYS A 20 -10.31 -2.54 -31.68
CA LYS A 20 -11.08 -2.95 -32.84
C LYS A 20 -10.19 -3.36 -34.01
N THR A 21 -9.11 -2.63 -34.25
CA THR A 21 -8.22 -2.84 -35.39
C THR A 21 -6.95 -3.62 -35.03
N SER A 22 -6.64 -3.74 -33.73
CA SER A 22 -5.39 -4.30 -33.22
C SER A 22 -4.14 -3.52 -33.68
N GLU A 23 -4.32 -2.30 -34.15
CA GLU A 23 -3.21 -1.43 -34.54
C GLU A 23 -2.53 -0.85 -33.32
N PRO A 24 -1.18 -0.77 -33.29
CA PRO A 24 -0.46 -0.10 -32.21
C PRO A 24 -0.70 1.41 -32.30
N VAL A 25 -1.20 2.00 -31.22
CA VAL A 25 -1.54 3.42 -31.10
C VAL A 25 -0.39 4.22 -30.49
N ALA A 26 0.24 3.67 -29.44
CA ALA A 26 1.32 4.36 -28.74
C ALA A 26 2.27 3.40 -28.03
N LEU A 27 3.51 3.82 -27.92
CA LEU A 27 4.54 3.23 -27.08
C LEU A 27 4.95 4.26 -26.03
N LEU A 28 4.71 3.97 -24.75
CA LEU A 28 5.01 4.88 -23.66
C LEU A 28 6.13 4.31 -22.78
N HIS A 29 7.14 5.12 -22.50
CA HIS A 29 8.07 4.82 -21.42
C HIS A 29 7.42 5.22 -20.08
N GLU A 30 7.34 4.27 -19.15
CA GLU A 30 6.65 4.44 -17.88
C GLU A 30 7.65 4.33 -16.74
N SER A 31 7.67 5.32 -15.86
CA SER A 31 8.42 5.30 -14.59
C SER A 31 7.60 5.78 -13.40
N TYR A 32 6.46 6.44 -13.62
CA TYR A 32 5.63 7.05 -12.59
C TYR A 32 4.18 6.56 -12.56
N LEU A 33 3.62 6.21 -13.72
CA LEU A 33 2.19 5.91 -13.88
C LEU A 33 1.71 4.79 -12.95
N SER A 34 2.50 3.74 -12.79
CA SER A 34 2.16 2.63 -11.88
C SER A 34 2.04 3.10 -10.43
N GLY A 35 2.95 3.96 -9.97
CA GLY A 35 2.88 4.55 -8.64
C GLY A 35 1.64 5.40 -8.45
N PHE A 36 1.37 6.29 -9.39
CA PHE A 36 0.19 7.17 -9.37
C PHE A 36 -1.11 6.38 -9.35
N ARG A 37 -1.24 5.39 -10.24
CA ARG A 37 -2.45 4.56 -10.33
C ARG A 37 -2.74 3.83 -9.03
N VAL A 38 -1.74 3.15 -8.45
CA VAL A 38 -1.93 2.39 -7.21
C VAL A 38 -2.22 3.32 -6.05
N GLY A 39 -1.49 4.44 -5.94
CA GLY A 39 -1.73 5.46 -4.92
C GLY A 39 -3.13 6.07 -5.02
N ALA A 40 -3.60 6.39 -6.22
CA ALA A 40 -4.94 6.91 -6.45
C ALA A 40 -6.04 5.89 -6.11
N THR A 41 -5.85 4.60 -6.43
CA THR A 41 -6.79 3.53 -6.04
C THR A 41 -6.90 3.44 -4.52
N SER A 42 -5.78 3.48 -3.81
CA SER A 42 -5.78 3.45 -2.34
C SER A 42 -6.40 4.71 -1.75
N ALA A 43 -6.11 5.88 -2.33
CA ALA A 43 -6.72 7.14 -1.89
C ALA A 43 -8.24 7.16 -2.09
N ALA A 44 -8.76 6.61 -3.19
CA ALA A 44 -10.19 6.46 -3.41
C ALA A 44 -10.85 5.57 -2.34
N ALA A 45 -10.20 4.47 -1.95
CA ALA A 45 -10.68 3.64 -0.85
C ALA A 45 -10.64 4.38 0.50
N VAL A 46 -9.55 5.12 0.77
CA VAL A 46 -9.43 5.97 1.96
C VAL A 46 -10.52 7.04 1.98
N ASP A 47 -10.81 7.67 0.85
CA ASP A 47 -11.86 8.69 0.75
C ASP A 47 -13.25 8.13 1.01
N ALA A 48 -13.50 6.91 0.58
CA ALA A 48 -14.80 6.26 0.77
C ALA A 48 -15.03 5.75 2.21
N VAL A 49 -13.97 5.33 2.93
CA VAL A 49 -14.12 4.52 4.16
C VAL A 49 -13.45 5.11 5.39
N ALA A 50 -12.29 5.77 5.26
CA ALA A 50 -11.64 6.37 6.41
C ALA A 50 -12.48 7.50 6.99
N ARG A 51 -12.38 7.71 8.29
CA ARG A 51 -13.05 8.85 8.94
C ARG A 51 -12.66 10.16 8.25
N ALA A 52 -13.61 11.07 8.10
CA ALA A 52 -13.40 12.34 7.44
C ALA A 52 -12.37 13.24 8.16
N ASP A 53 -12.25 13.08 9.47
CA ASP A 53 -11.33 13.81 10.34
C ASP A 53 -9.96 13.12 10.52
N ALA A 54 -9.71 12.01 9.81
CA ALA A 54 -8.44 11.29 9.87
C ALA A 54 -7.27 12.23 9.57
N SER A 55 -6.33 12.31 10.50
CA SER A 55 -5.25 13.31 10.49
C SER A 55 -3.86 12.74 10.78
N GLU A 56 -3.78 11.49 11.23
CA GLU A 56 -2.54 10.78 11.56
C GLU A 56 -2.34 9.60 10.61
N LEU A 57 -1.28 9.65 9.80
CA LEU A 57 -0.92 8.60 8.86
C LEU A 57 0.32 7.84 9.34
N ALA A 58 0.22 6.53 9.50
CA ALA A 58 1.34 5.60 9.61
C ALA A 58 1.74 5.12 8.22
N LEU A 59 2.99 5.33 7.82
CA LEU A 59 3.50 4.97 6.50
C LEU A 59 4.63 3.96 6.63
N PHE A 60 4.41 2.75 6.14
CA PHE A 60 5.42 1.70 6.05
C PHE A 60 5.95 1.59 4.63
N GLY A 61 7.27 1.70 4.50
CA GLY A 61 7.99 1.68 3.24
C GLY A 61 8.64 3.01 2.91
N SER A 62 9.62 2.96 2.01
CA SER A 62 10.39 4.12 1.56
C SER A 62 10.63 4.14 0.06
N GLY A 63 9.92 3.28 -0.67
CA GLY A 63 10.01 3.16 -2.12
C GLY A 63 9.08 4.12 -2.86
N ARG A 64 9.02 3.97 -4.18
CA ARG A 64 8.16 4.73 -5.08
C ARG A 64 6.68 4.67 -4.66
N GLN A 65 6.21 3.48 -4.29
CA GLN A 65 4.82 3.30 -3.87
C GLN A 65 4.49 4.04 -2.58
N ALA A 66 5.38 3.99 -1.57
CA ALA A 66 5.17 4.71 -0.31
C ALA A 66 5.01 6.23 -0.54
N ARG A 67 5.85 6.81 -1.41
CA ARG A 67 5.75 8.22 -1.80
C ARG A 67 4.41 8.56 -2.46
N SER A 68 4.02 7.76 -3.44
CA SER A 68 2.76 7.97 -4.18
C SER A 68 1.54 7.83 -3.27
N HIS A 69 1.53 6.85 -2.38
CA HIS A 69 0.44 6.66 -1.42
C HIS A 69 0.35 7.80 -0.42
N CYS A 70 1.49 8.23 0.13
CA CYS A 70 1.52 9.35 1.06
C CYS A 70 0.89 10.61 0.43
N ARG A 71 1.35 10.99 -0.76
CA ARG A 71 0.80 12.15 -1.49
C ARG A 71 -0.70 12.01 -1.76
N ALA A 72 -1.11 10.85 -2.26
CA ALA A 72 -2.50 10.59 -2.61
C ALA A 72 -3.43 10.60 -1.38
N ILE A 73 -3.03 10.01 -0.26
CA ILE A 73 -3.80 10.01 0.98
C ILE A 73 -3.91 11.44 1.56
N CYS A 74 -2.81 12.20 1.54
CA CYS A 74 -2.81 13.59 1.97
C CYS A 74 -3.71 14.50 1.10
N THR A 75 -4.08 14.10 -0.11
CA THR A 75 -4.99 14.84 -0.97
C THR A 75 -6.44 14.66 -0.56
N VAL A 76 -6.81 13.49 -0.03
CA VAL A 76 -8.20 13.14 0.29
C VAL A 76 -8.54 13.21 1.78
N ARG A 77 -7.55 13.35 2.65
CA ARG A 77 -7.75 13.51 4.11
C ARG A 77 -6.85 14.62 4.65
N PRO A 78 -7.30 15.35 5.68
CA PRO A 78 -6.56 16.45 6.29
C PRO A 78 -5.42 15.96 7.18
N ILE A 79 -4.47 15.23 6.57
CA ILE A 79 -3.35 14.63 7.30
C ILE A 79 -2.44 15.73 7.86
N LYS A 80 -2.32 15.77 9.17
CA LYS A 80 -1.49 16.73 9.91
C LYS A 80 -0.08 16.20 10.18
N ARG A 81 0.04 14.87 10.30
CA ARG A 81 1.33 14.23 10.57
C ARG A 81 1.40 12.85 9.91
N VAL A 82 2.52 12.57 9.30
CA VAL A 82 2.90 11.26 8.77
C VAL A 82 4.03 10.70 9.63
N ARG A 83 3.85 9.55 10.23
CA ARG A 83 4.93 8.79 10.87
C ARG A 83 5.41 7.74 9.88
N SER A 84 6.68 7.79 9.50
CA SER A 84 7.22 6.90 8.48
C SER A 84 8.21 5.89 9.06
N TYR A 85 8.12 4.65 8.58
CA TYR A 85 9.03 3.59 8.94
C TYR A 85 9.62 2.90 7.71
N SER A 86 10.90 2.64 7.79
CA SER A 86 11.63 1.71 6.91
C SER A 86 12.76 1.11 7.74
N PRO A 87 13.10 -0.18 7.59
CA PRO A 87 14.16 -0.81 8.37
C PRO A 87 15.54 -0.18 8.12
N ASN A 88 15.77 0.37 6.92
CA ASN A 88 17.00 1.11 6.61
C ASN A 88 16.86 2.58 7.04
N PRO A 89 17.68 3.06 8.01
CA PRO A 89 17.63 4.45 8.48
C PRO A 89 17.83 5.48 7.36
N ALA A 90 18.79 5.26 6.47
CA ALA A 90 19.05 6.20 5.38
C ALA A 90 17.85 6.36 4.44
N ASN A 91 17.18 5.27 4.10
CA ASN A 91 15.97 5.31 3.28
C ASN A 91 14.81 6.00 3.99
N ARG A 92 14.70 5.82 5.30
CA ARG A 92 13.69 6.43 6.15
C ARG A 92 13.85 7.94 6.22
N GLU A 93 15.08 8.41 6.41
CA GLU A 93 15.39 9.83 6.40
C GLU A 93 15.21 10.45 5.01
N ALA A 94 15.60 9.75 3.96
CA ALA A 94 15.49 10.24 2.59
C ALA A 94 14.03 10.49 2.18
N ILE A 95 13.12 9.54 2.46
CA ILE A 95 11.68 9.75 2.15
C ILE A 95 11.10 10.88 3.00
N ALA A 96 11.49 10.97 4.27
CA ALA A 96 11.01 12.05 5.14
C ALA A 96 11.47 13.43 4.65
N ALA A 97 12.73 13.55 4.24
CA ALA A 97 13.28 14.80 3.69
C ALA A 97 12.55 15.21 2.39
N GLU A 98 12.34 14.25 1.48
CA GLU A 98 11.64 14.50 0.21
C GLU A 98 10.21 15.00 0.43
N LEU A 99 9.42 14.29 1.24
CA LEU A 99 8.02 14.65 1.47
C LEU A 99 7.87 15.94 2.29
N ARG A 100 8.81 16.24 3.19
CA ARG A 100 8.86 17.53 3.91
C ARG A 100 9.11 18.70 2.95
N ALA A 101 9.96 18.52 1.95
CA ALA A 101 10.20 19.54 0.93
C ALA A 101 8.93 19.87 0.12
N GLU A 102 7.96 18.97 0.10
CA GLU A 102 6.63 19.16 -0.50
C GLU A 102 5.58 19.71 0.48
N GLY A 103 5.98 20.05 1.71
CA GLY A 103 5.09 20.61 2.74
C GLY A 103 4.36 19.54 3.59
N ILE A 104 4.66 18.26 3.42
CA ILE A 104 4.05 17.19 4.22
C ILE A 104 4.85 17.03 5.52
N ASN A 105 4.19 17.09 6.67
CA ASN A 105 4.81 16.91 7.97
C ASN A 105 5.12 15.44 8.25
N VAL A 106 6.32 14.99 7.91
CA VAL A 106 6.76 13.59 8.07
C VAL A 106 7.74 13.47 9.22
N VAL A 107 7.50 12.51 10.10
CA VAL A 107 8.37 12.15 11.23
C VAL A 107 8.89 10.74 11.01
N PRO A 108 10.17 10.54 10.69
CA PRO A 108 10.77 9.22 10.59
C PRO A 108 10.90 8.59 11.98
N MET A 109 10.56 7.31 12.08
CA MET A 109 10.56 6.56 13.34
C MET A 109 11.33 5.25 13.18
N ASP A 110 11.99 4.81 14.24
CA ASP A 110 12.79 3.59 14.29
C ASP A 110 12.03 2.38 14.87
N ASP A 111 10.91 2.60 15.53
CA ASP A 111 10.06 1.59 16.12
C ASP A 111 8.75 1.46 15.31
N PRO A 112 8.53 0.32 14.60
CA PRO A 112 7.34 0.13 13.78
C PRO A 112 6.05 0.13 14.58
N ARG A 113 6.06 -0.32 15.85
CA ARG A 113 4.88 -0.30 16.71
C ARG A 113 4.45 1.13 17.02
N LYS A 114 5.39 2.00 17.37
CA LYS A 114 5.11 3.42 17.65
C LYS A 114 4.59 4.17 16.43
N VAL A 115 4.90 3.71 15.23
CA VAL A 115 4.35 4.29 14.00
C VAL A 115 2.85 4.07 13.93
N VAL A 116 2.37 2.89 14.34
CA VAL A 116 0.94 2.50 14.31
C VAL A 116 0.14 3.13 15.45
N GLU A 117 0.75 3.35 16.61
CA GLU A 117 0.06 3.89 17.80
C GLU A 117 -0.60 5.24 17.52
N GLY A 118 -1.94 5.31 17.67
CA GLY A 118 -2.73 6.52 17.45
C GLY A 118 -2.76 7.02 16.00
N ALA A 119 -2.42 6.18 15.02
CA ALA A 119 -2.67 6.50 13.62
C ALA A 119 -4.17 6.33 13.30
N ASP A 120 -4.69 7.14 12.40
CA ASP A 120 -6.03 6.96 11.85
C ASP A 120 -5.99 6.03 10.64
N ILE A 121 -4.92 6.15 9.85
CA ILE A 121 -4.68 5.36 8.66
C ILE A 121 -3.29 4.73 8.76
N VAL A 122 -3.21 3.42 8.51
CA VAL A 122 -1.96 2.65 8.43
C VAL A 122 -1.77 2.22 6.98
N CYS A 123 -0.79 2.77 6.29
CA CYS A 123 -0.50 2.47 4.90
C CYS A 123 0.79 1.65 4.78
N CYS A 124 0.65 0.42 4.31
CA CYS A 124 1.77 -0.47 3.99
C CYS A 124 2.03 -0.43 2.50
N ALA A 125 3.20 0.10 2.10
CA ALA A 125 3.62 0.22 0.72
C ALA A 125 5.08 -0.24 0.56
N THR A 126 5.28 -1.53 0.84
CA THR A 126 6.60 -2.16 0.96
C THR A 126 6.83 -3.23 -0.11
N SER A 127 8.03 -3.77 -0.15
CA SER A 127 8.37 -4.99 -0.89
C SER A 127 8.58 -6.19 0.03
N SER A 128 8.10 -6.11 1.27
CA SER A 128 8.31 -7.15 2.27
C SER A 128 7.58 -8.44 1.91
N ALA A 129 8.25 -9.58 2.10
CA ALA A 129 7.63 -10.90 2.05
C ALA A 129 7.04 -11.34 3.40
N LEU A 130 7.39 -10.61 4.47
CA LEU A 130 6.91 -10.87 5.83
C LEU A 130 6.08 -9.68 6.32
N PRO A 131 5.11 -9.91 7.23
CA PRO A 131 4.32 -8.85 7.82
C PRO A 131 5.19 -7.76 8.44
N VAL A 132 4.85 -6.51 8.16
CA VAL A 132 5.48 -5.32 8.73
C VAL A 132 4.59 -4.65 9.77
N VAL A 133 3.32 -5.04 9.82
CA VAL A 133 2.34 -4.62 10.82
C VAL A 133 1.77 -5.86 11.49
N ASP A 134 1.86 -5.89 12.82
CA ASP A 134 1.22 -6.89 13.68
C ASP A 134 -0.21 -6.40 14.02
N GLY A 135 -1.21 -7.25 13.83
CA GLY A 135 -2.60 -6.91 14.15
C GLY A 135 -2.84 -6.60 15.62
N ASP A 136 -1.95 -7.02 16.53
CA ASP A 136 -2.06 -6.68 17.95
C ASP A 136 -1.65 -5.21 18.25
N TRP A 137 -1.02 -4.52 17.31
CA TRP A 137 -0.73 -3.09 17.44
C TRP A 137 -1.92 -2.21 17.05
N LEU A 138 -2.87 -2.78 16.31
CA LEU A 138 -4.01 -2.04 15.78
C LEU A 138 -5.05 -1.72 16.85
N GLN A 139 -5.64 -0.56 16.71
CA GLN A 139 -6.71 -0.03 17.55
C GLN A 139 -8.01 0.08 16.75
N LYS A 140 -9.14 0.02 17.43
CA LYS A 140 -10.45 0.19 16.80
C LYS A 140 -10.57 1.55 16.10
N GLY A 141 -11.14 1.54 14.91
CA GLY A 141 -11.36 2.75 14.10
C GLY A 141 -10.19 3.12 13.20
N GLN A 142 -9.10 2.36 13.19
CA GLN A 142 -8.02 2.53 12.23
C GLN A 142 -8.38 1.90 10.89
N MET A 143 -7.99 2.55 9.80
CA MET A 143 -8.04 1.97 8.46
C MET A 143 -6.66 1.45 8.06
N VAL A 144 -6.58 0.21 7.59
CA VAL A 144 -5.34 -0.37 7.08
C VAL A 144 -5.40 -0.47 5.56
N VAL A 145 -4.37 0.05 4.90
CA VAL A 145 -4.15 -0.05 3.46
C VAL A 145 -2.91 -0.91 3.23
N SER A 146 -3.04 -1.99 2.48
CA SER A 146 -1.92 -2.83 2.04
C SER A 146 -1.95 -2.98 0.54
N ILE A 147 -0.79 -2.81 -0.08
CA ILE A 147 -0.62 -2.93 -1.54
C ILE A 147 0.14 -4.20 -1.94
N ALA A 148 0.40 -5.07 -0.97
CA ALA A 148 1.05 -6.34 -1.28
C ALA A 148 0.24 -7.10 -2.33
N ASN A 149 0.89 -7.43 -3.42
CA ASN A 149 0.34 -8.30 -4.45
C ASN A 149 1.07 -9.62 -4.38
N THR A 150 0.34 -10.68 -4.07
CA THR A 150 0.83 -12.05 -4.13
C THR A 150 0.55 -12.60 -5.51
N ASP A 151 1.56 -12.99 -6.24
CA ASP A 151 1.44 -13.74 -7.48
C ASP A 151 2.01 -15.16 -7.30
N VAL A 152 1.84 -16.00 -8.30
CA VAL A 152 2.30 -17.39 -8.27
C VAL A 152 3.82 -17.54 -8.09
N THR A 153 4.57 -16.47 -8.31
CA THR A 153 6.04 -16.46 -8.24
C THR A 153 6.57 -15.83 -6.96
N MET A 154 5.75 -15.01 -6.27
CA MET A 154 6.20 -14.27 -5.10
C MET A 154 5.05 -14.00 -4.13
N VAL A 155 5.12 -14.62 -2.97
CA VAL A 155 4.22 -14.34 -1.85
C VAL A 155 4.73 -13.08 -1.14
N ARG A 156 3.89 -12.04 -1.07
CA ARG A 156 4.13 -10.84 -0.29
C ARG A 156 3.04 -10.67 0.75
N ARG A 157 3.43 -10.43 1.99
CA ARG A 157 2.51 -10.19 3.10
C ARG A 157 3.00 -8.96 3.85
N GLU A 158 2.25 -7.88 3.80
CA GLU A 158 2.58 -6.66 4.57
C GLU A 158 1.93 -6.65 5.95
N VAL A 159 0.83 -7.36 6.09
CA VAL A 159 0.07 -7.44 7.34
C VAL A 159 -0.08 -8.89 7.79
N ASP A 160 -0.14 -9.11 9.08
CA ASP A 160 -0.39 -10.44 9.61
C ASP A 160 -1.89 -10.84 9.48
N PRO A 161 -2.24 -12.13 9.61
CA PRO A 161 -3.64 -12.58 9.52
C PRO A 161 -4.57 -11.91 10.51
N LYS A 162 -4.11 -11.56 11.71
CA LYS A 162 -4.93 -10.90 12.73
C LYS A 162 -5.49 -9.55 12.28
N VAL A 163 -4.82 -8.86 11.34
CA VAL A 163 -5.33 -7.61 10.76
C VAL A 163 -6.67 -7.86 10.05
N LEU A 164 -6.74 -8.95 9.29
CA LEU A 164 -7.95 -9.33 8.57
C LEU A 164 -9.02 -9.88 9.52
N GLU A 165 -8.63 -10.66 10.53
CA GLU A 165 -9.54 -11.21 11.55
C GLU A 165 -10.22 -10.13 12.40
N LYS A 166 -9.51 -9.02 12.66
CA LYS A 166 -10.02 -7.88 13.44
C LYS A 166 -10.79 -6.85 12.61
N ALA A 167 -10.76 -6.96 11.28
CA ALA A 167 -11.38 -5.98 10.40
C ALA A 167 -12.91 -6.12 10.43
N ASP A 168 -13.62 -5.00 10.61
CA ASP A 168 -15.08 -4.93 10.46
C ASP A 168 -15.52 -5.03 8.99
N GLY A 169 -14.63 -4.75 8.04
CA GLY A 169 -14.85 -4.84 6.61
C GLY A 169 -13.55 -4.86 5.83
N ILE A 170 -13.56 -5.52 4.68
CA ILE A 170 -12.39 -5.63 3.80
C ILE A 170 -12.79 -5.14 2.40
N ILE A 171 -12.00 -4.22 1.85
CA ILE A 171 -12.16 -3.71 0.49
C ILE A 171 -11.04 -4.27 -0.36
N VAL A 172 -11.38 -4.86 -1.48
CA VAL A 172 -10.42 -5.39 -2.45
C VAL A 172 -10.54 -4.66 -3.78
N ALA A 173 -9.41 -4.26 -4.35
CA ALA A 173 -9.39 -3.55 -5.63
C ALA A 173 -9.77 -4.46 -6.81
N HIS A 174 -9.50 -5.77 -6.69
CA HIS A 174 -9.77 -6.73 -7.77
C HIS A 174 -10.02 -8.12 -7.18
N TRP A 175 -11.29 -8.50 -7.09
CA TRP A 175 -11.71 -9.77 -6.50
C TRP A 175 -11.05 -11.03 -7.10
N PRO A 176 -10.95 -11.19 -8.43
CA PRO A 176 -10.33 -12.39 -8.99
C PRO A 176 -8.91 -12.65 -8.52
N SER A 177 -8.12 -11.59 -8.29
CA SER A 177 -6.75 -11.73 -7.79
C SER A 177 -6.71 -12.23 -6.35
N VAL A 178 -7.67 -11.85 -5.53
CA VAL A 178 -7.77 -12.25 -4.12
C VAL A 178 -8.25 -13.70 -4.01
N ALA A 179 -9.26 -14.07 -4.78
CA ALA A 179 -9.79 -15.43 -4.84
C ALA A 179 -8.76 -16.44 -5.39
N ALA A 180 -8.00 -16.05 -6.42
CA ALA A 180 -6.98 -16.91 -7.03
C ALA A 180 -5.82 -17.23 -6.07
N ASN A 181 -5.57 -16.39 -5.08
CA ASN A 181 -4.52 -16.60 -4.08
C ASN A 181 -4.93 -17.56 -2.93
N GLY A 182 -6.17 -18.05 -2.94
CA GLY A 182 -6.66 -19.05 -1.97
C GLY A 182 -6.62 -18.60 -0.50
N GLN A 183 -6.53 -17.31 -0.24
CA GLN A 183 -6.43 -16.78 1.12
C GLN A 183 -7.78 -16.36 1.70
N VAL A 184 -8.75 -16.11 0.84
CA VAL A 184 -10.05 -15.57 1.23
C VAL A 184 -11.15 -16.17 0.35
N GLU A 185 -12.22 -16.64 0.95
CA GLU A 185 -13.46 -17.03 0.27
C GLU A 185 -14.61 -16.10 0.66
N LEU A 186 -15.56 -15.92 -0.26
CA LEU A 186 -16.87 -15.35 0.10
C LEU A 186 -17.69 -16.48 0.72
N SER A 187 -18.15 -16.26 1.95
CA SER A 187 -19.17 -17.09 2.56
C SER A 187 -20.53 -16.82 1.88
N ASP A 188 -21.48 -17.75 2.05
CA ASP A 188 -22.82 -17.66 1.44
C ASP A 188 -23.60 -16.39 1.85
N ASP A 189 -23.26 -15.78 2.98
CA ASP A 189 -23.81 -14.52 3.47
C ASP A 189 -23.06 -13.28 2.96
N GLY A 190 -22.11 -13.43 2.03
CA GLY A 190 -21.34 -12.35 1.41
C GLY A 190 -20.20 -11.82 2.29
N ARG A 191 -19.86 -12.48 3.39
CA ARG A 191 -18.72 -12.12 4.22
C ARG A 191 -17.44 -12.78 3.74
N LEU A 192 -16.32 -12.12 3.96
CA LEU A 192 -15.00 -12.67 3.67
C LEU A 192 -14.62 -13.69 4.75
N LYS A 193 -14.35 -14.91 4.33
CA LYS A 193 -13.83 -15.98 5.18
C LYS A 193 -12.35 -16.17 4.88
N LEU A 194 -11.52 -16.03 5.90
CA LEU A 194 -10.10 -16.38 5.79
C LEU A 194 -9.98 -17.90 5.69
N LEU A 195 -9.27 -18.36 4.67
CA LEU A 195 -8.83 -19.73 4.60
C LEU A 195 -7.55 -19.85 5.44
N SER A 196 -7.57 -20.70 6.47
CA SER A 196 -6.36 -21.04 7.21
C SER A 196 -5.34 -21.61 6.22
N ALA A 197 -4.12 -21.09 6.24
CA ALA A 197 -3.01 -21.68 5.51
C ALA A 197 -2.85 -23.14 5.99
N ALA A 198 -3.02 -24.08 5.08
CA ALA A 198 -2.69 -25.48 5.31
C ALA A 198 -1.17 -25.64 5.36
#